data_978880de34384243d19b700085884b7a
#
_entry.id   978880de34384243d19b700085884b7a
#
_cell.length_a   1.000
_cell.length_b   1.000
_cell.length_c   1.000
_cell.angle_alpha   90.00
_cell.angle_beta   90.00
_cell.angle_gamma   90.00
#
_symmetry.space_group_name_H-M   'P 1'
#
loop_
_entity.id
_entity.type
_entity.pdbx_description
1 polymer ?
#
loop_
_entity_poly.entity_id
_entity_poly.type
_entity_poly.pdbx_seq_one_letter_code
_entity_poly.pdbx_strand_id
1 'polypeptide(L)'
;GCIDLVMGVPHTVLIILISFALGRGLWGLLVGIAATHWTSLARLIRGEVMQLRSQQYIAVSRKLGKSSGWILTHHLLPHLVPQFIVGLILMFPHAILHEASISFLGYGLPPEQPAIGIILSESMQYLSTGMWWPAVFPGAVLVGIVLLVDRLGENLRMILDPYSAQ
;
A
#
# COMPACT_ATOMS: atom_id res chain seq x y z
N GLY A 1 -2.93 3.78 20.31
CA GLY A 1 -2.32 2.48 20.14
C GLY A 1 -1.12 2.51 19.20
N CYS A 2 -0.49 1.34 18.95
CA CYS A 2 0.67 1.26 18.05
C CYS A 2 0.40 1.79 16.64
N ILE A 3 -0.80 1.58 16.11
CA ILE A 3 -1.21 2.11 14.80
C ILE A 3 -1.16 3.65 14.80
N ASP A 4 -1.69 4.27 15.82
CA ASP A 4 -1.74 5.72 15.91
C ASP A 4 -0.35 6.33 16.09
N LEU A 5 0.53 5.65 16.83
CA LEU A 5 1.92 6.04 16.99
C LEU A 5 2.67 6.04 15.65
N VAL A 6 2.55 4.96 14.87
CA VAL A 6 3.21 4.83 13.56
C VAL A 6 2.63 5.84 12.57
N MET A 7 1.32 6.07 12.57
CA MET A 7 0.69 7.03 11.66
C MET A 7 0.90 8.49 12.05
N GLY A 8 1.31 8.78 13.29
CA GLY A 8 1.69 10.11 13.75
C GLY A 8 3.01 10.62 13.16
N VAL A 9 3.84 9.73 12.62
CA VAL A 9 5.12 10.09 11.99
C VAL A 9 4.93 10.13 10.46
N PRO A 10 5.49 11.14 9.75
CA PRO A 10 5.45 11.16 8.28
C PRO A 10 6.03 9.88 7.68
N HIS A 11 5.28 9.22 6.80
CA HIS A 11 5.67 7.92 6.25
C HIS A 11 7.03 7.96 5.56
N THR A 12 7.26 8.96 4.72
CA THR A 12 8.52 9.10 3.96
C THR A 12 9.72 9.22 4.90
N VAL A 13 9.61 10.03 5.95
CA VAL A 13 10.68 10.20 6.95
C VAL A 13 10.96 8.90 7.68
N LEU A 14 9.92 8.20 8.11
CA LEU A 14 10.05 6.93 8.83
C LEU A 14 10.66 5.84 7.94
N ILE A 15 10.26 5.76 6.67
CA ILE A 15 10.85 4.82 5.70
C ILE A 15 12.35 5.09 5.51
N ILE A 16 12.74 6.35 5.36
CA ILE A 16 14.13 6.74 5.21
C ILE A 16 14.93 6.35 6.45
N LEU A 17 14.43 6.63 7.65
CA LEU A 17 15.11 6.29 8.91
C LEU A 17 15.31 4.77 9.06
N ILE A 18 14.28 3.98 8.77
CA ILE A 18 14.37 2.51 8.82
C ILE A 18 15.35 1.99 7.78
N SER A 19 15.31 2.52 6.56
CA SER A 19 16.22 2.15 5.49
C SER A 19 17.69 2.39 5.87
N PHE A 20 17.99 3.54 6.47
CA PHE A 20 19.33 3.84 6.94
C PHE A 20 19.78 2.95 8.11
N ALA A 21 18.87 2.64 9.04
CA ALA A 21 19.17 1.79 10.19
C ALA A 21 19.53 0.36 9.80
N LEU A 22 18.92 -0.15 8.72
CA LEU A 22 19.13 -1.53 8.22
C LEU A 22 20.24 -1.63 7.14
N GLY A 23 20.93 -0.53 6.87
CA GLY A 23 21.83 -0.47 5.74
C GLY A 23 21.08 -0.09 4.46
N ARG A 24 21.54 0.95 3.82
CA ARG A 24 20.95 1.51 2.61
C ARG A 24 20.89 0.47 1.49
N GLY A 25 19.72 0.24 0.91
CA GLY A 25 19.53 -0.71 -0.18
C GLY A 25 18.12 -1.23 -0.29
N LEU A 26 17.92 -2.23 -1.14
CA LEU A 26 16.60 -2.79 -1.42
C LEU A 26 15.91 -3.35 -0.16
N TRP A 27 16.64 -4.09 0.67
CA TRP A 27 16.08 -4.70 1.88
C TRP A 27 15.65 -3.65 2.91
N GLY A 28 16.49 -2.65 3.16
CA GLY A 28 16.14 -1.56 4.06
C GLY A 28 14.90 -0.81 3.59
N LEU A 29 14.79 -0.55 2.29
CA LEU A 29 13.63 0.11 1.69
C LEU A 29 12.36 -0.75 1.80
N LEU A 30 12.45 -2.04 1.49
CA LEU A 30 11.31 -2.97 1.58
C LEU A 30 10.78 -3.08 3.01
N VAL A 31 11.68 -3.24 3.99
CA VAL A 31 11.30 -3.29 5.41
C VAL A 31 10.68 -1.97 5.84
N GLY A 32 11.24 -0.84 5.44
CA GLY A 32 10.69 0.49 5.75
C GLY A 32 9.30 0.69 5.21
N ILE A 33 9.05 0.33 3.95
CA ILE A 33 7.72 0.40 3.33
C ILE A 33 6.74 -0.55 4.04
N ALA A 34 7.13 -1.79 4.28
CA ALA A 34 6.28 -2.77 4.96
C ALA A 34 5.93 -2.33 6.38
N ALA A 35 6.90 -1.83 7.14
CA ALA A 35 6.70 -1.38 8.52
C ALA A 35 5.79 -0.17 8.66
N THR A 36 5.63 0.63 7.60
CA THR A 36 4.76 1.82 7.61
C THR A 36 3.37 1.55 7.02
N HIS A 37 3.27 0.69 6.02
CA HIS A 37 2.02 0.49 5.26
C HIS A 37 1.04 -0.51 5.89
N TRP A 38 1.51 -1.39 6.79
CA TRP A 38 0.61 -2.35 7.47
C TRP A 38 -0.50 -1.65 8.27
N THR A 39 -0.25 -0.44 8.76
CA THR A 39 -1.21 0.31 9.57
C THR A 39 -2.48 0.70 8.80
N SER A 40 -2.33 1.08 7.54
CA SER A 40 -3.47 1.40 6.67
C SER A 40 -4.34 0.17 6.41
N LEU A 41 -3.71 -0.98 6.15
CA LEU A 41 -4.40 -2.25 5.95
C LEU A 41 -5.07 -2.72 7.23
N ALA A 42 -4.42 -2.57 8.38
CA ALA A 42 -4.98 -2.88 9.69
C ALA A 42 -6.23 -2.05 10.00
N ARG A 43 -6.22 -0.76 9.66
CA ARG A 43 -7.41 0.10 9.80
C ARG A 43 -8.54 -0.30 8.88
N LEU A 44 -8.25 -0.64 7.64
CA LEU A 44 -9.24 -1.14 6.69
C LEU A 44 -9.94 -2.38 7.25
N ILE A 45 -9.18 -3.39 7.63
CA ILE A 45 -9.71 -4.65 8.17
C ILE A 45 -10.49 -4.42 9.48
N ARG A 46 -10.00 -3.54 10.36
CA ARG A 46 -10.72 -3.17 11.57
C ARG A 46 -12.09 -2.56 11.26
N GLY A 47 -12.17 -1.66 10.29
CA GLY A 47 -13.42 -1.05 9.84
C GLY A 47 -14.41 -2.10 9.34
N GLU A 48 -13.96 -3.02 8.51
CA GLU A 48 -14.76 -4.14 8.00
C GLU A 48 -15.27 -5.06 9.12
N VAL A 49 -14.41 -5.42 10.06
CA VAL A 49 -14.81 -6.24 11.23
C VAL A 49 -15.88 -5.53 12.06
N MET A 50 -15.73 -4.23 12.28
CA MET A 50 -16.72 -3.46 13.04
C MET A 50 -18.09 -3.43 12.35
N GLN A 51 -18.12 -3.26 11.03
CA GLN A 51 -19.36 -3.33 10.26
C GLN A 51 -19.98 -4.74 10.29
N LEU A 52 -19.18 -5.77 10.09
CA LEU A 52 -19.65 -7.16 10.09
C LEU A 52 -20.22 -7.58 11.45
N ARG A 53 -19.61 -7.15 12.54
CA ARG A 53 -20.08 -7.48 13.89
C ARG A 53 -21.47 -6.93 14.19
N SER A 54 -21.89 -5.88 13.53
CA SER A 54 -23.23 -5.28 13.68
C SER A 54 -24.29 -5.93 12.80
N GLN A 55 -23.94 -6.85 11.91
CA GLN A 55 -24.88 -7.52 11.02
C GLN A 55 -25.80 -8.49 11.77
N GLN A 56 -27.04 -8.58 11.30
CA GLN A 56 -28.06 -9.41 11.93
C GLN A 56 -27.70 -10.90 11.96
N TYR A 57 -27.09 -11.43 10.89
CA TYR A 57 -26.73 -12.85 10.82
C TYR A 57 -25.65 -13.24 11.85
N ILE A 58 -24.80 -12.32 12.25
CA ILE A 58 -23.84 -12.53 13.35
C ILE A 58 -24.60 -12.64 14.68
N ALA A 59 -25.56 -11.75 14.91
CA ALA A 59 -26.40 -11.78 16.12
C ALA A 59 -27.22 -13.08 16.20
N VAL A 60 -27.78 -13.53 15.08
CA VAL A 60 -28.52 -14.81 15.00
C VAL A 60 -27.59 -15.99 15.32
N SER A 61 -26.39 -16.02 14.72
CA SER A 61 -25.41 -17.09 14.99
C SER A 61 -25.04 -17.18 16.47
N ARG A 62 -24.87 -16.04 17.15
CA ARG A 62 -24.62 -16.00 18.59
C ARG A 62 -25.80 -16.53 19.40
N LYS A 63 -27.01 -16.15 19.06
CA LYS A 63 -28.22 -16.65 19.72
C LYS A 63 -28.41 -18.15 19.55
N LEU A 64 -27.92 -18.72 18.43
CA LEU A 64 -27.91 -20.16 18.18
C LEU A 64 -26.76 -20.89 18.89
N GLY A 65 -26.00 -20.22 19.76
CA GLY A 65 -24.99 -20.84 20.57
C GLY A 65 -23.64 -21.05 19.85
N LYS A 66 -23.42 -20.42 18.69
CA LYS A 66 -22.13 -20.52 17.97
C LYS A 66 -21.05 -19.76 18.72
N SER A 67 -19.88 -20.40 18.86
CA SER A 67 -18.72 -19.78 19.50
C SER A 67 -18.15 -18.62 18.69
N SER A 68 -17.40 -17.73 19.35
CA SER A 68 -16.72 -16.64 18.67
C SER A 68 -15.70 -17.14 17.63
N GLY A 69 -15.01 -18.26 17.90
CA GLY A 69 -14.11 -18.89 16.92
C GLY A 69 -14.85 -19.41 15.69
N TRP A 70 -16.01 -20.01 15.87
CA TRP A 70 -16.84 -20.47 14.77
C TRP A 70 -17.32 -19.31 13.89
N ILE A 71 -17.79 -18.21 14.50
CA ILE A 71 -18.21 -17.00 13.81
C ILE A 71 -17.06 -16.39 13.03
N LEU A 72 -15.86 -16.34 13.63
CA LEU A 72 -14.65 -15.84 12.96
C LEU A 72 -14.36 -16.63 11.70
N THR A 73 -14.32 -17.96 11.78
CA THR A 73 -13.91 -18.81 10.64
C THR A 73 -14.99 -18.93 9.56
N HIS A 74 -16.28 -18.90 9.92
CA HIS A 74 -17.39 -19.15 8.99
C HIS A 74 -18.05 -17.87 8.45
N HIS A 75 -17.99 -16.77 9.19
CA HIS A 75 -18.60 -15.51 8.79
C HIS A 75 -17.60 -14.41 8.52
N LEU A 76 -16.63 -14.18 9.41
CA LEU A 76 -15.73 -13.04 9.30
C LEU A 76 -14.60 -13.29 8.29
N LEU A 77 -13.86 -14.38 8.41
CA LEU A 77 -12.73 -14.66 7.53
C LEU A 77 -13.11 -14.76 6.05
N PRO A 78 -14.17 -15.49 5.66
CA PRO A 78 -14.56 -15.54 4.25
C PRO A 78 -14.91 -14.18 3.64
N HIS A 79 -15.37 -13.23 4.44
CA HIS A 79 -15.63 -11.87 3.99
C HIS A 79 -14.37 -10.99 4.02
N LEU A 80 -13.52 -11.16 5.03
CA LEU A 80 -12.32 -10.33 5.22
C LEU A 80 -11.20 -10.67 4.25
N VAL A 81 -11.03 -11.94 3.86
CA VAL A 81 -9.95 -12.35 2.95
C VAL A 81 -10.02 -11.66 1.60
N PRO A 82 -11.15 -11.56 0.89
CA PRO A 82 -11.26 -10.77 -0.33
C PRO A 82 -10.92 -9.29 -0.12
N GLN A 83 -11.39 -8.68 0.95
CA GLN A 83 -11.11 -7.28 1.29
C GLN A 83 -9.61 -7.06 1.58
N PHE A 84 -8.97 -7.99 2.25
CA PHE A 84 -7.54 -7.96 2.50
C PHE A 84 -6.74 -8.01 1.21
N ILE A 85 -7.08 -8.91 0.28
CA ILE A 85 -6.43 -9.05 -1.01
C ILE A 85 -6.59 -7.77 -1.85
N VAL A 86 -7.78 -7.22 -1.92
CA VAL A 86 -8.05 -5.95 -2.61
C VAL A 86 -7.26 -4.81 -1.97
N GLY A 87 -7.23 -4.73 -0.65
CA GLY A 87 -6.45 -3.74 0.08
C GLY A 87 -4.96 -3.82 -0.23
N LEU A 88 -4.39 -5.02 -0.31
CA LEU A 88 -3.00 -5.23 -0.71
C LEU A 88 -2.73 -4.72 -2.14
N ILE A 89 -3.61 -5.04 -3.08
CA ILE A 89 -3.45 -4.62 -4.48
C ILE A 89 -3.54 -3.09 -4.59
N LEU A 90 -4.47 -2.45 -3.91
CA LEU A 90 -4.62 -0.99 -3.91
C LEU A 90 -3.48 -0.26 -3.18
N MET A 91 -2.77 -0.93 -2.28
CA MET A 91 -1.56 -0.38 -1.65
C MET A 91 -0.33 -0.43 -2.56
N PHE A 92 -0.32 -1.27 -3.58
CA PHE A 92 0.83 -1.42 -4.48
C PHE A 92 1.22 -0.12 -5.20
N PRO A 93 0.28 0.67 -5.78
CA PRO A 93 0.61 1.98 -6.34
C PRO A 93 1.27 2.93 -5.34
N HIS A 94 0.81 2.95 -4.10
CA HIS A 94 1.41 3.78 -3.05
C HIS A 94 2.84 3.34 -2.74
N ALA A 95 3.10 2.04 -2.68
CA ALA A 95 4.45 1.50 -2.46
C ALA A 95 5.39 1.88 -3.60
N ILE A 96 4.94 1.79 -4.85
CA ILE A 96 5.72 2.21 -6.04
C ILE A 96 6.07 3.70 -5.95
N LEU A 97 5.10 4.55 -5.62
CA LEU A 97 5.32 5.99 -5.51
C LEU A 97 6.27 6.34 -4.37
N HIS A 98 6.18 5.66 -3.23
CA HIS A 98 7.12 5.86 -2.11
C HIS A 98 8.53 5.44 -2.48
N GLU A 99 8.69 4.27 -3.11
CA GLU A 99 10.00 3.82 -3.59
C GLU A 99 10.60 4.83 -4.58
N ALA A 100 9.85 5.23 -5.59
CA ALA A 100 10.31 6.18 -6.60
C ALA A 100 10.67 7.53 -5.99
N SER A 101 9.88 8.04 -5.06
CA SER A 101 10.13 9.31 -4.37
C SER A 101 11.40 9.27 -3.53
N ILE A 102 11.60 8.20 -2.78
CA ILE A 102 12.76 8.04 -1.90
C ILE A 102 14.04 7.85 -2.74
N SER A 103 13.98 7.06 -3.81
CA SER A 103 15.08 6.89 -4.74
C SER A 103 15.39 8.18 -5.50
N PHE A 104 14.40 8.96 -5.89
CA PHE A 104 14.57 10.28 -6.49
C PHE A 104 15.32 11.24 -5.55
N LEU A 105 15.01 11.22 -4.27
CA LEU A 105 15.69 12.05 -3.26
C LEU A 105 17.12 11.56 -2.92
N GLY A 106 17.51 10.41 -3.44
CA GLY A 106 18.83 9.84 -3.22
C GLY A 106 18.95 8.97 -1.96
N TYR A 107 17.85 8.66 -1.28
CA TYR A 107 17.82 7.88 -0.03
C TYR A 107 17.33 6.44 -0.19
N GLY A 108 16.99 6.04 -1.41
CA GLY A 108 16.50 4.70 -1.71
C GLY A 108 17.59 3.77 -2.24
N LEU A 109 17.34 3.20 -3.41
CA LEU A 109 18.25 2.27 -4.05
C LEU A 109 19.59 2.94 -4.44
N PRO A 110 20.72 2.19 -4.43
CA PRO A 110 21.99 2.70 -4.93
C PRO A 110 21.89 3.10 -6.41
N PRO A 111 22.70 4.08 -6.86
CA PRO A 111 22.65 4.54 -8.27
C PRO A 111 22.95 3.46 -9.30
N GLU A 112 23.59 2.37 -8.91
CA GLU A 112 23.92 1.24 -9.78
C GLU A 112 22.73 0.32 -10.05
N GLN A 113 21.67 0.41 -9.23
CA GLN A 113 20.47 -0.39 -9.43
C GLN A 113 19.44 0.36 -10.28
N PRO A 114 18.87 -0.30 -11.31
CA PRO A 114 17.88 0.34 -12.16
C PRO A 114 16.57 0.60 -11.38
N ALA A 115 16.17 1.87 -11.30
CA ALA A 115 14.92 2.30 -10.71
C ALA A 115 14.44 3.58 -11.39
N ILE A 116 13.12 3.74 -11.52
CA ILE A 116 12.52 4.92 -12.16
C ILE A 116 12.87 6.20 -11.39
N GLY A 117 12.86 6.16 -10.06
CA GLY A 117 13.23 7.30 -9.23
C GLY A 117 14.66 7.77 -9.45
N ILE A 118 15.59 6.86 -9.65
CA ILE A 118 17.00 7.18 -9.96
C ILE A 118 17.10 7.81 -11.35
N ILE A 119 16.44 7.25 -12.35
CA ILE A 119 16.39 7.80 -13.71
C ILE A 119 15.85 9.23 -13.69
N LEU A 120 14.78 9.49 -12.95
CA LEU A 120 14.21 10.82 -12.79
C LEU A 120 15.18 11.78 -12.10
N SER A 121 15.89 11.32 -11.07
CA SER A 121 16.89 12.13 -10.38
C SER A 121 18.03 12.53 -11.31
N GLU A 122 18.57 11.60 -12.08
CA GLU A 122 19.63 11.87 -13.07
C GLU A 122 19.14 12.80 -14.17
N SER A 123 17.88 12.69 -14.59
CA SER A 123 17.30 13.53 -15.64
C SER A 123 17.20 15.00 -15.26
N MET A 124 17.20 15.34 -13.97
CA MET A 124 17.16 16.73 -13.50
C MET A 124 18.36 17.56 -14.00
N GLN A 125 19.50 16.93 -14.20
CA GLN A 125 20.68 17.60 -14.75
C GLN A 125 20.48 18.06 -16.20
N TYR A 126 19.67 17.33 -16.95
CA TYR A 126 19.41 17.62 -18.36
C TYR A 126 18.31 18.66 -18.57
N LEU A 127 17.45 18.89 -17.58
CA LEU A 127 16.41 19.92 -17.65
C LEU A 127 16.98 21.32 -17.82
N SER A 128 18.10 21.61 -17.15
CA SER A 128 18.78 22.90 -17.25
C SER A 128 19.37 23.16 -18.64
N THR A 129 19.60 22.11 -19.43
CA THR A 129 20.09 22.19 -20.81
C THR A 129 18.99 22.19 -21.88
N GLY A 130 17.72 22.20 -21.46
CA GLY A 130 16.56 22.17 -22.36
C GLY A 130 16.13 20.78 -22.81
N MET A 131 16.80 19.72 -22.36
CA MET A 131 16.42 18.34 -22.65
C MET A 131 15.36 17.88 -21.62
N TRP A 132 14.10 17.84 -22.02
CA TRP A 132 12.98 17.49 -21.16
C TRP A 132 12.59 16.02 -21.21
N TRP A 133 12.87 15.32 -22.30
CA TRP A 133 12.43 13.94 -22.52
C TRP A 133 13.00 12.91 -21.54
N PRO A 134 14.24 13.01 -20.99
CA PRO A 134 14.69 12.07 -19.97
C PRO A 134 13.90 12.12 -18.67
N ALA A 135 13.19 13.21 -18.38
CA ALA A 135 12.31 13.34 -17.24
C ALA A 135 10.87 12.91 -17.57
N VAL A 136 10.37 13.32 -18.72
CA VAL A 136 8.95 13.10 -19.09
C VAL A 136 8.65 11.65 -19.40
N PHE A 137 9.49 10.94 -20.14
CA PHE A 137 9.23 9.54 -20.49
C PHE A 137 9.24 8.60 -19.29
N PRO A 138 10.26 8.57 -18.41
CA PRO A 138 10.20 7.77 -17.19
C PRO A 138 9.07 8.16 -16.25
N GLY A 139 8.79 9.44 -16.12
CA GLY A 139 7.65 9.93 -15.32
C GLY A 139 6.31 9.46 -15.87
N ALA A 140 6.13 9.48 -17.19
CA ALA A 140 4.92 8.97 -17.84
C ALA A 140 4.76 7.46 -17.64
N VAL A 141 5.84 6.69 -17.72
CA VAL A 141 5.85 5.26 -17.45
C VAL A 141 5.43 4.98 -16.00
N LEU A 142 5.97 5.70 -15.03
CA LEU A 142 5.62 5.57 -13.62
C LEU A 142 4.12 5.86 -13.40
N VAL A 143 3.61 6.95 -13.93
CA VAL A 143 2.19 7.31 -13.83
C VAL A 143 1.32 6.25 -14.51
N GLY A 144 1.72 5.75 -15.68
CA GLY A 144 1.01 4.70 -16.39
C GLY A 144 0.91 3.41 -15.60
N ILE A 145 2.00 2.96 -14.98
CA ILE A 145 2.01 1.75 -14.13
C ILE A 145 1.09 1.94 -12.91
N VAL A 146 1.18 3.08 -12.22
CA VAL A 146 0.35 3.39 -11.05
C VAL A 146 -1.13 3.38 -11.43
N LEU A 147 -1.52 4.03 -12.53
CA LEU A 147 -2.89 4.06 -12.99
C LEU A 147 -3.41 2.68 -13.41
N LEU A 148 -2.60 1.87 -14.06
CA LEU A 148 -2.98 0.51 -14.45
C LEU A 148 -3.24 -0.37 -13.23
N VAL A 149 -2.35 -0.37 -12.23
CA VAL A 149 -2.52 -1.16 -11.01
C VAL A 149 -3.73 -0.67 -10.21
N ASP A 150 -3.93 0.63 -10.12
CA ASP A 150 -5.09 1.22 -9.45
C ASP A 150 -6.41 0.78 -10.11
N ARG A 151 -6.48 0.82 -11.44
CA ARG A 151 -7.66 0.35 -12.20
C ARG A 151 -7.90 -1.14 -12.05
N LEU A 152 -6.85 -1.95 -12.06
CA LEU A 152 -6.95 -3.39 -11.81
C LEU A 152 -7.48 -3.66 -10.39
N GLY A 153 -6.98 -2.94 -9.40
CA GLY A 153 -7.44 -3.06 -8.02
C GLY A 153 -8.91 -2.68 -7.85
N GLU A 154 -9.35 -1.58 -8.45
CA GLU A 154 -10.75 -1.16 -8.41
C GLU A 154 -11.67 -2.14 -9.14
N ASN A 155 -11.28 -2.64 -10.30
CA ASN A 155 -12.06 -3.64 -11.03
C ASN A 155 -12.18 -4.94 -10.23
N LEU A 156 -11.11 -5.39 -9.60
CA LEU A 156 -11.14 -6.57 -8.73
C LEU A 156 -12.05 -6.35 -7.52
N ARG A 157 -12.01 -5.16 -6.93
CA ARG A 157 -12.90 -4.77 -5.83
C ARG A 157 -14.38 -4.86 -6.24
N MET A 158 -14.75 -4.35 -7.42
CA MET A 158 -16.11 -4.43 -7.93
C MET A 158 -16.58 -5.87 -8.17
N ILE A 159 -15.67 -6.75 -8.62
CA ILE A 159 -15.97 -8.17 -8.83
C ILE A 159 -16.18 -8.90 -7.50
N LEU A 160 -15.34 -8.63 -6.49
CA LEU A 160 -15.39 -9.31 -5.20
C LEU A 160 -16.48 -8.78 -4.27
N ASP A 161 -16.85 -7.50 -4.41
CA ASP A 161 -17.89 -6.85 -3.60
C ASP A 161 -18.77 -5.94 -4.47
N PRO A 162 -19.71 -6.51 -5.24
CA PRO A 162 -20.58 -5.73 -6.13
C PRO A 162 -21.55 -4.80 -5.39
N TYR A 163 -21.77 -5.00 -4.09
CA TYR A 163 -22.69 -4.18 -3.30
C TYR A 163 -22.07 -2.91 -2.72
N SER A 164 -20.76 -2.80 -2.65
CA SER A 164 -20.06 -1.60 -2.17
C SER A 164 -19.87 -0.53 -3.24
N ALA A 165 -20.25 -0.82 -4.47
CA ALA A 165 -20.08 0.08 -5.63
C ALA A 165 -21.33 0.94 -5.96
N GLN A 166 -22.37 0.92 -5.08
CA GLN A 166 -23.58 1.74 -5.24
C GLN A 166 -23.61 2.88 -4.24
#